data_5873bc38b34681a6eff27316f9cf1456
#
_entry.id   5873bc38b34681a6eff27316f9cf1456
#
_cell.length_a   1.000
_cell.length_b   1.000
_cell.length_c   1.000
_cell.angle_alpha   90.00
_cell.angle_beta   90.00
_cell.angle_gamma   90.00
#
_symmetry.space_group_name_H-M   'P 1'
#
loop_
_entity.id
_entity.type
_entity.pdbx_description
1 polymer ?
#
loop_
_entity_poly.entity_id
_entity_poly.type
_entity_poly.pdbx_seq_one_letter_code
_entity_poly.pdbx_strand_id
1 'polypeptide(L)'
;MTMQEAVIKNIDTDYSYQLAKRMEQFRSNEKLGYRPAGSKAEFLTGEMLKDEMQKLGLSDVCKNAVTVDGWEFKNAELTFETKEGKRHTALLGAYQTDFVTDGEQAFSLMYLGKGTEADYEGKDVTGKLVLVDINQRDEWWINYPVYQAHLKGAAAVIAVQCGGYGEVDARALNAQDIAGPEDAPAFSISREDAALLRELLDGEKEATVWLKADSRVKRDCTTYNISGCIPGKHPERMVLLSAHYDSYFSGFQDDNTAVAMMFGIAKTLIESGFKPNNTIVFCAMAAEEWGVVDSNFDWSTGAYEQIFTAHPEWVGKVIADLNFELPALAHGTRARIRCCYE
;
A
#
# COMPACT_ATOMS: atom_id res chain seq x y z
N MET A 1 -31.23 -20.07 -21.56
CA MET A 1 -30.08 -19.26 -21.05
C MET A 1 -29.09 -20.25 -20.46
N THR A 2 -27.90 -20.27 -20.99
CA THR A 2 -26.78 -21.05 -20.42
C THR A 2 -26.32 -20.44 -19.10
N MET A 3 -25.58 -21.20 -18.30
CA MET A 3 -24.98 -20.68 -17.06
C MET A 3 -24.04 -19.48 -17.35
N GLN A 4 -23.26 -19.56 -18.42
CA GLN A 4 -22.39 -18.46 -18.85
C GLN A 4 -23.18 -17.19 -19.19
N GLU A 5 -24.28 -17.29 -19.92
CA GLU A 5 -25.17 -16.16 -20.21
C GLU A 5 -25.79 -15.59 -18.94
N ALA A 6 -26.14 -16.42 -17.96
CA ALA A 6 -26.67 -15.98 -16.68
C ALA A 6 -25.61 -15.21 -15.86
N VAL A 7 -24.38 -15.70 -15.82
CA VAL A 7 -23.27 -15.03 -15.16
C VAL A 7 -23.00 -13.66 -15.80
N ILE A 8 -22.85 -13.60 -17.13
CA ILE A 8 -22.60 -12.34 -17.84
C ILE A 8 -23.72 -11.32 -17.59
N LYS A 9 -24.98 -11.78 -17.59
CA LYS A 9 -26.14 -10.90 -17.37
C LYS A 9 -26.18 -10.30 -15.96
N ASN A 10 -25.65 -11.00 -14.97
CA ASN A 10 -25.68 -10.58 -13.57
C ASN A 10 -24.42 -9.82 -13.13
N ILE A 11 -23.50 -9.51 -14.04
CA ILE A 11 -22.35 -8.65 -13.71
C ILE A 11 -22.86 -7.26 -13.34
N ASP A 12 -22.46 -6.82 -12.14
CA ASP A 12 -22.87 -5.54 -11.55
C ASP A 12 -21.63 -4.72 -11.18
N THR A 13 -21.17 -3.94 -12.14
CA THR A 13 -20.00 -3.07 -11.95
C THR A 13 -20.29 -1.88 -11.02
N ASP A 14 -21.56 -1.44 -10.96
CA ASP A 14 -21.95 -0.35 -10.05
C ASP A 14 -21.84 -0.80 -8.60
N TYR A 15 -22.25 -2.04 -8.29
CA TYR A 15 -22.04 -2.63 -6.96
C TYR A 15 -20.57 -2.60 -6.56
N SER A 16 -19.68 -3.08 -7.44
CA SER A 16 -18.23 -3.10 -7.17
C SER A 16 -17.69 -1.67 -6.97
N TYR A 17 -18.07 -0.73 -7.83
CA TYR A 17 -17.66 0.67 -7.68
C TYR A 17 -18.11 1.27 -6.34
N GLN A 18 -19.37 1.05 -5.95
CA GLN A 18 -19.90 1.57 -4.70
C GLN A 18 -19.25 0.91 -3.47
N LEU A 19 -18.90 -0.37 -3.55
CA LEU A 19 -18.18 -1.05 -2.47
C LEU A 19 -16.78 -0.45 -2.30
N ALA A 20 -16.02 -0.25 -3.39
CA ALA A 20 -14.73 0.40 -3.36
C ALA A 20 -14.81 1.82 -2.75
N LYS A 21 -15.84 2.59 -3.13
CA LYS A 21 -16.10 3.93 -2.55
C LYS A 21 -16.45 3.90 -1.06
N ARG A 22 -17.13 2.87 -0.59
CA ARG A 22 -17.41 2.70 0.85
C ARG A 22 -16.14 2.42 1.63
N MET A 23 -15.20 1.64 1.06
CA MET A 23 -13.91 1.37 1.70
C MET A 23 -13.09 2.63 1.90
N GLU A 24 -13.07 3.58 0.95
CA GLU A 24 -12.37 4.86 1.08
C GLU A 24 -12.83 5.72 2.27
N GLN A 25 -14.01 5.48 2.81
CA GLN A 25 -14.52 6.23 3.95
C GLN A 25 -13.80 5.88 5.26
N PHE A 26 -13.18 4.70 5.33
CA PHE A 26 -12.39 4.25 6.47
C PHE A 26 -10.94 4.62 6.24
N ARG A 27 -10.50 5.66 6.91
CA ARG A 27 -9.15 6.20 6.80
C ARG A 27 -8.60 6.62 8.15
N SER A 28 -7.31 6.47 8.33
CA SER A 28 -6.60 6.85 9.55
C SER A 28 -6.01 8.26 9.50
N ASN A 29 -5.92 8.85 8.30
CA ASN A 29 -5.47 10.22 8.08
C ASN A 29 -6.47 10.99 7.21
N GLU A 30 -6.98 12.12 7.70
CA GLU A 30 -8.02 12.89 7.04
C GLU A 30 -7.58 13.51 5.69
N LYS A 31 -6.30 13.87 5.56
CA LYS A 31 -5.77 14.52 4.35
C LYS A 31 -5.31 13.49 3.30
N LEU A 32 -4.61 12.46 3.74
CA LEU A 32 -3.92 11.54 2.85
C LEU A 32 -4.63 10.18 2.71
N GLY A 33 -5.52 9.86 3.62
CA GLY A 33 -6.19 8.55 3.62
C GLY A 33 -5.55 7.59 4.60
N TYR A 34 -4.81 6.62 4.10
CA TYR A 34 -4.18 5.52 4.81
C TYR A 34 -5.14 4.58 5.54
N ARG A 35 -4.92 3.31 5.35
CA ARG A 35 -5.59 2.22 6.06
C ARG A 35 -4.58 1.10 6.29
N PRO A 36 -3.49 1.40 7.03
CA PRO A 36 -2.42 0.42 7.23
C PRO A 36 -2.88 -0.72 8.13
N ALA A 37 -2.19 -1.85 8.00
CA ALA A 37 -2.41 -3.02 8.83
C ALA A 37 -2.39 -2.70 10.33
N GLY A 38 -3.32 -3.30 11.07
CA GLY A 38 -3.48 -3.09 12.50
C GLY A 38 -4.10 -1.75 12.90
N SER A 39 -4.49 -0.90 11.94
CA SER A 39 -5.17 0.36 12.22
C SER A 39 -6.66 0.17 12.54
N LYS A 40 -7.24 1.16 13.25
CA LYS A 40 -8.70 1.18 13.47
C LYS A 40 -9.47 1.29 12.15
N ALA A 41 -8.94 2.00 11.17
CA ALA A 41 -9.57 2.15 9.85
C ALA A 41 -9.64 0.81 9.13
N GLU A 42 -8.56 0.04 9.14
CA GLU A 42 -8.52 -1.31 8.59
C GLU A 42 -9.48 -2.25 9.32
N PHE A 43 -9.47 -2.25 10.65
CA PHE A 43 -10.41 -3.05 11.45
C PHE A 43 -11.87 -2.80 11.06
N LEU A 44 -12.27 -1.51 10.96
CA LEU A 44 -13.63 -1.15 10.57
C LEU A 44 -13.97 -1.54 9.13
N THR A 45 -13.01 -1.48 8.23
CA THR A 45 -13.15 -1.97 6.85
C THR A 45 -13.37 -3.48 6.86
N GLY A 46 -12.58 -4.23 7.62
CA GLY A 46 -12.73 -5.68 7.78
C GLY A 46 -14.10 -6.08 8.33
N GLU A 47 -14.64 -5.36 9.33
CA GLU A 47 -16.02 -5.59 9.82
C GLU A 47 -17.04 -5.34 8.71
N MET A 48 -16.91 -4.25 7.96
CA MET A 48 -17.81 -3.95 6.84
C MET A 48 -17.74 -5.02 5.75
N LEU A 49 -16.54 -5.51 5.40
CA LEU A 49 -16.35 -6.56 4.40
C LEU A 49 -16.93 -7.90 4.87
N LYS A 50 -16.73 -8.26 6.15
CA LYS A 50 -17.34 -9.45 6.74
C LYS A 50 -18.88 -9.41 6.66
N ASP A 51 -19.47 -8.27 7.07
CA ASP A 51 -20.91 -8.08 6.97
C ASP A 51 -21.40 -8.18 5.53
N GLU A 52 -20.63 -7.66 4.58
CA GLU A 52 -20.98 -7.73 3.16
C GLU A 52 -20.92 -9.17 2.64
N MET A 53 -19.91 -9.98 3.01
CA MET A 53 -19.84 -11.41 2.67
C MET A 53 -21.07 -12.17 3.19
N GLN A 54 -21.49 -11.87 4.44
CA GLN A 54 -22.68 -12.48 5.02
C GLN A 54 -23.97 -12.07 4.28
N LYS A 55 -24.11 -10.80 3.91
CA LYS A 55 -25.26 -10.30 3.13
C LYS A 55 -25.35 -10.93 1.74
N LEU A 56 -24.22 -11.16 1.10
CA LEU A 56 -24.15 -11.85 -0.17
C LEU A 56 -24.54 -13.33 -0.06
N GLY A 57 -24.52 -13.91 1.15
CA GLY A 57 -24.86 -15.30 1.38
C GLY A 57 -23.68 -16.26 1.20
N LEU A 58 -22.45 -15.77 1.36
CA LEU A 58 -21.28 -16.65 1.44
C LEU A 58 -21.36 -17.52 2.70
N SER A 59 -20.91 -18.76 2.59
CA SER A 59 -20.79 -19.72 3.69
C SER A 59 -19.45 -19.53 4.42
N ASP A 60 -19.40 -20.00 5.67
CA ASP A 60 -18.18 -20.08 6.49
C ASP A 60 -17.43 -18.74 6.61
N VAL A 61 -18.21 -17.64 6.67
CA VAL A 61 -17.61 -16.31 6.81
C VAL A 61 -16.90 -16.18 8.14
N CYS A 62 -15.60 -15.95 8.11
CA CYS A 62 -14.75 -15.87 9.29
C CYS A 62 -13.72 -14.74 9.22
N LYS A 63 -13.11 -14.48 10.37
CA LYS A 63 -11.97 -13.58 10.56
C LYS A 63 -10.82 -14.38 11.14
N ASN A 64 -9.67 -14.34 10.48
CA ASN A 64 -8.45 -14.98 10.94
C ASN A 64 -7.49 -13.91 11.43
N ALA A 65 -7.14 -13.94 12.71
CA ALA A 65 -6.22 -12.97 13.31
C ALA A 65 -4.80 -13.16 12.78
N VAL A 66 -4.14 -12.05 12.49
CA VAL A 66 -2.75 -11.97 12.06
C VAL A 66 -2.04 -10.96 12.96
N THR A 67 -0.87 -11.31 13.48
CA THR A 67 -0.02 -10.39 14.23
C THR A 67 0.90 -9.64 13.27
N VAL A 68 0.90 -8.32 13.37
CA VAL A 68 1.67 -7.41 12.50
C VAL A 68 2.23 -6.26 13.30
N ASP A 69 3.19 -5.55 12.73
CA ASP A 69 3.56 -4.22 13.21
C ASP A 69 2.63 -3.20 12.56
N GLY A 70 1.97 -2.39 13.35
CA GLY A 70 1.10 -1.34 12.86
C GLY A 70 1.86 -0.04 12.61
N TRP A 71 1.21 0.87 11.91
CA TRP A 71 1.75 2.19 11.62
C TRP A 71 0.70 3.27 11.83
N GLU A 72 1.10 4.37 12.47
CA GLU A 72 0.26 5.54 12.67
C GLU A 72 0.95 6.77 12.08
N PHE A 73 0.37 7.32 11.03
CA PHE A 73 0.83 8.56 10.40
C PHE A 73 -0.13 9.70 10.71
N LYS A 74 0.30 10.65 11.53
CA LYS A 74 -0.52 11.83 11.85
C LYS A 74 -0.25 12.96 10.87
N ASN A 75 1.00 13.33 10.67
CA ASN A 75 1.40 14.37 9.71
C ASN A 75 2.89 14.30 9.40
N ALA A 76 3.26 14.85 8.24
CA ALA A 76 4.60 15.29 7.93
C ALA A 76 4.53 16.51 7.01
N GLU A 77 5.30 17.55 7.32
CA GLU A 77 5.36 18.81 6.60
C GLU A 77 6.81 19.30 6.55
N LEU A 78 7.24 19.72 5.36
CA LEU A 78 8.57 20.30 5.15
C LEU A 78 8.41 21.79 4.78
N THR A 79 8.94 22.67 5.62
CA THR A 79 8.91 24.10 5.40
C THR A 79 10.28 24.60 4.97
N PHE A 80 10.33 25.51 4.00
CA PHE A 80 11.56 26.13 3.52
C PHE A 80 11.29 27.54 2.96
N GLU A 81 12.34 28.32 2.79
CA GLU A 81 12.27 29.60 2.07
C GLU A 81 12.61 29.35 0.59
N THR A 82 11.73 29.76 -0.34
CA THR A 82 12.00 29.64 -1.77
C THR A 82 13.10 30.61 -2.21
N LYS A 83 13.60 30.47 -3.42
CA LYS A 83 14.64 31.37 -3.97
C LYS A 83 14.21 32.85 -3.97
N GLU A 84 12.89 33.11 -4.01
CA GLU A 84 12.30 34.46 -3.90
C GLU A 84 12.09 34.94 -2.46
N GLY A 85 12.55 34.19 -1.46
CA GLY A 85 12.41 34.51 -0.04
C GLY A 85 11.00 34.33 0.53
N LYS A 86 10.16 33.50 -0.13
CA LYS A 86 8.84 33.17 0.39
C LYS A 86 8.89 31.88 1.21
N ARG A 87 8.25 31.91 2.38
CA ARG A 87 8.06 30.70 3.17
C ARG A 87 7.05 29.78 2.47
N HIS A 88 7.46 28.56 2.18
CA HIS A 88 6.65 27.52 1.56
C HIS A 88 6.60 26.30 2.47
N THR A 89 5.44 25.65 2.55
CA THR A 89 5.26 24.40 3.34
C THR A 89 4.71 23.33 2.41
N ALA A 90 5.50 22.30 2.17
CA ALA A 90 5.15 21.12 1.42
C ALA A 90 4.54 20.05 2.35
N LEU A 91 3.44 19.45 1.94
CA LEU A 91 2.91 18.26 2.57
C LEU A 91 3.76 17.06 2.15
N LEU A 92 4.11 16.20 3.08
CA LEU A 92 4.83 14.97 2.82
C LEU A 92 3.91 13.75 3.01
N GLY A 93 4.11 12.75 2.15
CA GLY A 93 3.61 11.40 2.34
C GLY A 93 4.66 10.51 3.01
N ALA A 94 4.28 9.30 3.37
CA ALA A 94 5.19 8.30 3.92
C ALA A 94 4.68 6.88 3.69
N TYR A 95 5.56 5.92 3.88
CA TYR A 95 5.32 4.48 3.85
C TYR A 95 6.03 3.88 5.07
N GLN A 96 5.29 3.63 6.15
CA GLN A 96 5.73 2.98 7.40
C GLN A 96 7.02 3.55 8.03
N THR A 97 7.15 4.83 7.97
CA THR A 97 8.28 5.55 8.56
C THR A 97 8.08 5.77 10.04
N ASP A 98 9.09 5.51 10.86
CA ASP A 98 9.15 5.92 12.26
C ASP A 98 9.99 7.17 12.38
N PHE A 99 9.34 8.32 12.59
CA PHE A 99 10.02 9.60 12.75
C PHE A 99 9.13 10.62 13.44
N VAL A 100 9.64 11.20 14.53
CA VAL A 100 8.90 12.20 15.30
C VAL A 100 9.79 13.40 15.60
N THR A 101 9.25 14.60 15.39
CA THR A 101 9.91 15.87 15.77
C THR A 101 9.15 16.55 16.90
N ASP A 102 9.85 17.32 17.72
CA ASP A 102 9.21 18.23 18.67
C ASP A 102 8.89 19.57 17.97
N GLY A 103 7.70 19.63 17.36
CA GLY A 103 7.31 20.76 16.51
C GLY A 103 8.12 20.84 15.21
N GLU A 104 8.34 22.06 14.69
CA GLU A 104 9.23 22.31 13.55
C GLU A 104 10.69 22.22 14.00
N GLN A 105 11.43 21.28 13.44
CA GLN A 105 12.86 21.09 13.71
C GLN A 105 13.68 21.45 12.47
N ALA A 106 14.73 22.23 12.66
CA ALA A 106 15.62 22.64 11.59
C ALA A 106 16.60 21.53 11.20
N PHE A 107 16.77 21.33 9.91
CA PHE A 107 17.72 20.41 9.31
C PHE A 107 18.46 21.08 8.15
N SER A 108 19.67 20.61 7.86
CA SER A 108 20.32 20.84 6.58
C SER A 108 19.79 19.82 5.57
N LEU A 109 19.45 20.25 4.37
CA LEU A 109 18.99 19.41 3.27
C LEU A 109 20.03 19.41 2.15
N MET A 110 20.37 18.22 1.63
CA MET A 110 21.23 18.03 0.47
C MET A 110 20.50 17.28 -0.65
N TYR A 111 20.74 17.66 -1.91
CA TYR A 111 20.28 16.90 -3.05
C TYR A 111 21.34 15.89 -3.50
N LEU A 112 20.98 14.62 -3.59
CA LEU A 112 21.87 13.50 -3.87
C LEU A 112 21.44 12.67 -5.10
N GLY A 113 20.83 13.32 -6.09
CA GLY A 113 20.47 12.63 -7.32
C GLY A 113 19.62 11.39 -7.05
N LYS A 114 20.11 10.22 -7.40
CA LYS A 114 19.41 8.94 -7.18
C LYS A 114 19.64 8.32 -5.81
N GLY A 115 20.51 8.91 -4.98
CA GLY A 115 20.87 8.37 -3.67
C GLY A 115 21.66 7.04 -3.74
N THR A 116 22.41 6.81 -4.81
CA THR A 116 23.31 5.66 -4.93
C THR A 116 24.57 5.91 -4.11
N GLU A 117 25.36 4.86 -3.82
CA GLU A 117 26.60 5.00 -3.06
C GLU A 117 27.54 6.06 -3.67
N ALA A 118 27.63 6.12 -5.01
CA ALA A 118 28.47 7.10 -5.71
C ALA A 118 27.98 8.55 -5.47
N ASP A 119 26.69 8.77 -5.27
CA ASP A 119 26.13 10.10 -5.02
C ASP A 119 26.55 10.67 -3.65
N TYR A 120 27.01 9.81 -2.72
CA TYR A 120 27.50 10.20 -1.39
C TYR A 120 29.01 10.42 -1.35
N GLU A 121 29.75 10.11 -2.41
CA GLU A 121 31.21 10.21 -2.40
C GLU A 121 31.69 11.64 -2.08
N GLY A 122 32.51 11.77 -1.04
CA GLY A 122 33.02 13.07 -0.56
C GLY A 122 32.00 13.99 0.10
N LYS A 123 30.80 13.49 0.45
CA LYS A 123 29.75 14.25 1.09
C LYS A 123 29.47 13.72 2.50
N ASP A 124 29.35 14.62 3.46
CA ASP A 124 28.90 14.31 4.82
C ASP A 124 27.39 14.62 4.94
N VAL A 125 26.59 13.59 5.16
CA VAL A 125 25.13 13.69 5.34
C VAL A 125 24.67 13.36 6.76
N THR A 126 25.61 13.21 7.69
CA THR A 126 25.31 12.83 9.08
C THR A 126 24.31 13.82 9.70
N GLY A 127 23.17 13.30 10.14
CA GLY A 127 22.09 14.07 10.76
C GLY A 127 21.35 15.04 9.83
N LYS A 128 21.57 14.96 8.52
CA LYS A 128 20.92 15.81 7.52
C LYS A 128 19.74 15.09 6.84
N LEU A 129 18.87 15.86 6.22
CA LEU A 129 17.90 15.33 5.28
C LEU A 129 18.56 15.22 3.89
N VAL A 130 18.18 14.18 3.15
CA VAL A 130 18.65 14.00 1.78
C VAL A 130 17.45 13.94 0.81
N LEU A 131 17.47 14.78 -0.24
CA LEU A 131 16.51 14.76 -1.32
C LEU A 131 17.03 13.81 -2.40
N VAL A 132 16.20 12.85 -2.82
CA VAL A 132 16.55 11.86 -3.85
C VAL A 132 15.45 11.70 -4.90
N ASP A 133 15.86 11.37 -6.12
CA ASP A 133 14.97 11.07 -7.25
C ASP A 133 14.79 9.57 -7.38
N ILE A 134 13.54 9.12 -7.36
CA ILE A 134 13.17 7.71 -7.52
C ILE A 134 12.52 7.49 -8.87
N ASN A 135 12.94 6.43 -9.57
CA ASN A 135 12.31 5.97 -10.81
C ASN A 135 12.07 4.46 -10.71
N GLN A 136 10.86 4.08 -10.33
CA GLN A 136 10.45 2.68 -10.17
C GLN A 136 10.52 1.84 -11.44
N ARG A 137 10.46 2.45 -12.61
CA ARG A 137 10.48 1.74 -13.89
C ARG A 137 11.86 1.22 -14.25
N ASP A 138 12.87 2.08 -14.06
CA ASP A 138 14.23 1.83 -14.54
C ASP A 138 15.15 1.35 -13.42
N GLU A 139 14.73 1.52 -12.16
CA GLU A 139 15.50 1.23 -10.97
C GLU A 139 14.66 0.37 -10.01
N TRP A 140 14.96 -0.92 -10.05
CA TRP A 140 14.15 -1.97 -9.43
C TRP A 140 13.94 -1.83 -7.92
N TRP A 141 14.92 -1.31 -7.18
CA TRP A 141 14.85 -1.22 -5.73
C TRP A 141 14.72 0.22 -5.28
N ILE A 142 13.52 0.64 -5.07
CA ILE A 142 13.18 2.01 -4.67
C ILE A 142 13.51 2.31 -3.20
N ASN A 143 13.58 1.30 -2.34
CA ASN A 143 14.04 1.45 -0.96
C ASN A 143 15.57 1.47 -0.82
N TYR A 144 16.35 1.15 -1.83
CA TYR A 144 17.80 1.28 -1.78
C TYR A 144 18.30 2.68 -1.43
N PRO A 145 17.77 3.77 -2.01
CA PRO A 145 18.17 5.12 -1.63
C PRO A 145 17.94 5.41 -0.14
N VAL A 146 16.86 4.86 0.43
CA VAL A 146 16.54 4.99 1.86
C VAL A 146 17.58 4.26 2.71
N TYR A 147 17.85 3.01 2.37
CA TYR A 147 18.82 2.21 3.08
C TYR A 147 20.25 2.78 2.96
N GLN A 148 20.62 3.25 1.76
CA GLN A 148 21.92 3.88 1.54
C GLN A 148 22.09 5.16 2.36
N ALA A 149 21.05 6.00 2.46
CA ALA A 149 21.05 7.20 3.30
C ALA A 149 21.25 6.86 4.78
N HIS A 150 20.54 5.84 5.27
CA HIS A 150 20.68 5.34 6.63
C HIS A 150 22.12 4.90 6.91
N LEU A 151 22.74 4.08 6.05
CA LEU A 151 24.13 3.64 6.19
C LEU A 151 25.13 4.80 6.22
N LYS A 152 24.81 5.94 5.61
CA LYS A 152 25.66 7.16 5.61
C LYS A 152 25.30 8.11 6.76
N GLY A 153 24.37 7.75 7.64
CA GLY A 153 24.01 8.53 8.83
C GLY A 153 23.06 9.69 8.58
N ALA A 154 22.37 9.74 7.45
CA ALA A 154 21.32 10.74 7.20
C ALA A 154 20.20 10.61 8.24
N ALA A 155 19.56 11.73 8.61
CA ALA A 155 18.44 11.74 9.54
C ALA A 155 17.16 11.17 8.89
N ALA A 156 16.90 11.50 7.62
CA ALA A 156 15.81 10.95 6.83
C ALA A 156 16.01 11.24 5.34
N VAL A 157 15.31 10.46 4.51
CA VAL A 157 15.20 10.69 3.08
C VAL A 157 13.93 11.47 2.77
N ILE A 158 14.00 12.40 1.83
CA ILE A 158 12.87 13.02 1.15
C ILE A 158 12.92 12.54 -0.30
N ALA A 159 12.00 11.65 -0.68
CA ALA A 159 11.99 11.02 -1.99
C ALA A 159 10.98 11.68 -2.93
N VAL A 160 11.37 11.91 -4.17
CA VAL A 160 10.47 12.37 -5.22
C VAL A 160 10.41 11.37 -6.36
N GLN A 161 9.21 10.99 -6.77
CA GLN A 161 9.02 10.10 -7.91
C GLN A 161 9.21 10.84 -9.22
N CYS A 162 10.32 10.59 -9.91
CA CYS A 162 10.67 11.19 -11.19
C CYS A 162 10.33 10.33 -12.39
N GLY A 163 9.98 9.06 -12.19
CA GLY A 163 9.57 8.10 -13.20
C GLY A 163 8.81 6.94 -12.57
N GLY A 164 8.29 6.03 -13.38
CA GLY A 164 7.53 4.89 -12.87
C GLY A 164 6.78 4.16 -13.98
N TYR A 165 5.90 3.24 -13.58
CA TYR A 165 5.11 2.42 -14.50
C TYR A 165 3.90 3.14 -15.10
N GLY A 166 3.53 4.30 -14.61
CA GLY A 166 2.41 5.10 -15.07
C GLY A 166 2.72 6.60 -15.03
N GLU A 167 1.75 7.40 -15.43
CA GLU A 167 1.82 8.83 -15.25
C GLU A 167 1.64 9.16 -13.77
N VAL A 168 2.54 9.98 -13.25
CA VAL A 168 2.46 10.50 -11.89
C VAL A 168 2.04 11.94 -11.95
N ASP A 169 0.94 12.29 -11.29
CA ASP A 169 0.53 13.68 -11.12
C ASP A 169 1.65 14.49 -10.44
N ALA A 170 1.84 15.73 -10.87
CA ALA A 170 2.91 16.57 -10.34
C ALA A 170 2.78 16.86 -8.84
N ARG A 171 1.57 16.73 -8.29
CA ARG A 171 1.25 16.90 -6.86
C ARG A 171 1.16 15.62 -6.08
N ALA A 172 1.26 14.47 -6.75
CA ALA A 172 1.19 13.17 -6.09
C ALA A 172 2.35 12.98 -5.11
N LEU A 173 2.06 12.33 -3.98
CA LEU A 173 3.01 12.04 -2.91
C LEU A 173 3.43 10.56 -2.90
N ASN A 174 3.05 9.82 -3.92
CA ASN A 174 3.28 8.39 -4.01
C ASN A 174 4.66 8.05 -4.59
N ALA A 175 5.73 8.45 -3.94
CA ALA A 175 7.02 7.81 -4.14
C ALA A 175 6.96 6.43 -3.46
N GLN A 176 6.30 5.50 -4.13
CA GLN A 176 5.90 4.20 -3.60
C GLN A 176 7.10 3.39 -3.10
N ASP A 177 6.86 2.55 -2.11
CA ASP A 177 7.81 1.57 -1.55
C ASP A 177 9.16 2.17 -1.09
N ILE A 178 9.14 3.39 -0.60
CA ILE A 178 10.31 4.01 0.03
C ILE A 178 10.49 3.59 1.49
N ALA A 179 9.67 2.63 1.96
CA ALA A 179 9.83 2.05 3.28
C ALA A 179 11.22 1.41 3.41
N GLY A 180 11.86 1.70 4.50
CA GLY A 180 13.15 1.14 4.87
C GLY A 180 13.05 0.38 6.19
N PRO A 181 14.17 -0.06 6.76
CA PRO A 181 14.22 -0.46 8.16
C PRO A 181 13.62 0.62 9.07
N GLU A 182 13.14 0.23 10.25
CA GLU A 182 12.50 1.15 11.21
C GLU A 182 13.36 2.37 11.53
N ASP A 183 14.67 2.20 11.51
CA ASP A 183 15.67 3.23 11.78
C ASP A 183 16.15 4.00 10.52
N ALA A 184 15.53 3.74 9.35
CA ALA A 184 15.81 4.41 8.09
C ALA A 184 14.61 5.26 7.62
N PRO A 185 14.33 6.41 8.25
CA PRO A 185 13.13 7.19 7.95
C PRO A 185 13.13 7.75 6.53
N ALA A 186 11.95 7.72 5.90
CA ALA A 186 11.75 8.28 4.57
C ALA A 186 10.36 8.89 4.41
N PHE A 187 10.31 9.99 3.68
CA PHE A 187 9.09 10.70 3.32
C PHE A 187 9.06 10.91 1.81
N SER A 188 7.86 11.00 1.26
CA SER A 188 7.65 11.37 -0.13
C SER A 188 7.24 12.83 -0.27
N ILE A 189 7.69 13.48 -1.33
CA ILE A 189 7.35 14.86 -1.69
C ILE A 189 6.85 14.94 -3.12
N SER A 190 5.95 15.90 -3.41
CA SER A 190 5.46 16.13 -4.75
C SER A 190 6.57 16.62 -5.70
N ARG A 191 6.41 16.37 -7.00
CA ARG A 191 7.33 16.91 -8.01
C ARG A 191 7.33 18.43 -8.08
N GLU A 192 6.16 19.07 -7.84
CA GLU A 192 6.04 20.53 -7.78
C GLU A 192 6.87 21.10 -6.63
N ASP A 193 6.71 20.57 -5.41
CA ASP A 193 7.46 21.04 -4.25
C ASP A 193 8.95 20.69 -4.33
N ALA A 194 9.29 19.51 -4.85
CA ALA A 194 10.66 19.11 -5.08
C ALA A 194 11.39 20.00 -6.10
N ALA A 195 10.67 20.53 -7.10
CA ALA A 195 11.23 21.49 -8.04
C ALA A 195 11.66 22.78 -7.34
N LEU A 196 10.86 23.31 -6.41
CA LEU A 196 11.21 24.49 -5.61
C LEU A 196 12.46 24.23 -4.73
N LEU A 197 12.55 23.04 -4.15
CA LEU A 197 13.74 22.65 -3.37
C LEU A 197 15.00 22.55 -4.25
N ARG A 198 14.88 22.01 -5.47
CA ARG A 198 16.02 21.95 -6.41
C ARG A 198 16.46 23.34 -6.86
N GLU A 199 15.52 24.25 -7.09
CA GLU A 199 15.84 25.66 -7.39
C GLU A 199 16.61 26.32 -6.22
N LEU A 200 16.20 26.04 -4.97
CA LEU A 200 16.88 26.54 -3.77
C LEU A 200 18.30 25.97 -3.65
N LEU A 201 18.49 24.69 -4.02
CA LEU A 201 19.78 23.99 -3.96
C LEU A 201 20.66 24.23 -5.20
N ASP A 202 20.18 24.96 -6.21
CA ASP A 202 20.94 25.22 -7.44
C ASP A 202 22.16 26.12 -7.17
N GLY A 203 23.33 25.52 -7.29
CA GLY A 203 24.61 26.17 -6.97
C GLY A 203 24.99 26.14 -5.47
N GLU A 204 24.12 25.70 -4.62
CA GLU A 204 24.36 25.55 -3.19
C GLU A 204 24.55 24.07 -2.81
N LYS A 205 25.40 23.82 -1.82
CA LYS A 205 25.63 22.44 -1.33
C LYS A 205 24.51 21.98 -0.41
N GLU A 206 23.93 22.88 0.35
CA GLU A 206 22.97 22.61 1.40
C GLU A 206 21.98 23.77 1.53
N ALA A 207 20.75 23.45 1.97
CA ALA A 207 19.74 24.45 2.33
C ALA A 207 19.17 24.15 3.72
N THR A 208 18.83 25.19 4.47
CA THR A 208 18.12 25.02 5.74
C THR A 208 16.63 24.82 5.46
N VAL A 209 16.07 23.76 6.04
CA VAL A 209 14.65 23.42 5.97
C VAL A 209 14.13 23.06 7.37
N TRP A 210 12.83 23.10 7.57
CA TRP A 210 12.19 22.73 8.84
C TRP A 210 11.23 21.57 8.59
N LEU A 211 11.49 20.45 9.25
CA LEU A 211 10.62 19.27 9.22
C LEU A 211 9.77 19.22 10.48
N LYS A 212 8.48 18.99 10.29
CA LYS A 212 7.54 18.64 11.35
C LYS A 212 6.91 17.31 10.98
N ALA A 213 7.11 16.29 11.82
CA ALA A 213 6.60 14.95 11.57
C ALA A 213 6.12 14.27 12.86
N ASP A 214 5.04 13.50 12.77
CA ASP A 214 4.60 12.53 13.77
C ASP A 214 4.11 11.29 13.04
N SER A 215 5.03 10.35 12.87
CA SER A 215 4.85 9.06 12.20
C SER A 215 5.49 7.99 13.08
N ARG A 216 4.75 6.94 13.41
CA ARG A 216 5.18 5.93 14.40
C ARG A 216 4.85 4.52 13.97
N VAL A 217 5.83 3.64 14.05
CA VAL A 217 5.64 2.19 13.99
C VAL A 217 5.17 1.71 15.37
N LYS A 218 4.22 0.80 15.41
CA LYS A 218 3.68 0.17 16.61
C LYS A 218 3.84 -1.33 16.50
N ARG A 219 4.56 -1.93 17.44
CA ARG A 219 4.80 -3.37 17.48
C ARG A 219 3.56 -4.14 17.96
N ASP A 220 3.47 -5.40 17.54
CA ASP A 220 2.49 -6.38 18.04
C ASP A 220 1.01 -5.95 17.92
N CYS A 221 0.66 -5.32 16.81
CA CYS A 221 -0.74 -5.04 16.47
C CYS A 221 -1.42 -6.30 15.92
N THR A 222 -2.74 -6.30 15.94
CA THR A 222 -3.54 -7.38 15.36
C THR A 222 -4.37 -6.86 14.21
N THR A 223 -4.29 -7.54 13.08
CA THR A 223 -5.19 -7.40 11.94
C THR A 223 -5.91 -8.71 11.64
N TYR A 224 -6.76 -8.74 10.60
CA TYR A 224 -7.58 -9.92 10.31
C TYR A 224 -7.75 -10.12 8.82
N ASN A 225 -7.45 -11.29 8.32
CA ASN A 225 -7.95 -11.73 7.02
C ASN A 225 -9.45 -12.06 7.12
N ILE A 226 -10.22 -11.69 6.11
CA ILE A 226 -11.66 -11.93 6.06
C ILE A 226 -11.95 -12.90 4.92
N SER A 227 -12.52 -14.06 5.23
CA SER A 227 -12.82 -15.04 4.19
C SER A 227 -14.23 -15.57 4.27
N GLY A 228 -14.73 -16.07 3.14
CA GLY A 228 -16.00 -16.76 3.00
C GLY A 228 -16.00 -17.58 1.72
N CYS A 229 -16.94 -18.50 1.55
CA CYS A 229 -16.90 -19.39 0.40
C CYS A 229 -18.27 -19.66 -0.27
N ILE A 230 -18.22 -20.10 -1.52
CA ILE A 230 -19.30 -20.80 -2.19
C ILE A 230 -18.93 -22.28 -2.18
N PRO A 231 -19.64 -23.14 -1.41
CA PRO A 231 -19.31 -24.55 -1.29
C PRO A 231 -19.43 -25.30 -2.63
N GLY A 232 -18.42 -26.10 -2.95
CA GLY A 232 -18.40 -26.97 -4.12
C GLY A 232 -18.84 -28.40 -3.80
N LYS A 233 -18.96 -29.20 -4.84
CA LYS A 233 -19.23 -30.66 -4.72
C LYS A 233 -18.01 -31.42 -4.18
N HIS A 234 -16.82 -30.87 -4.41
CA HIS A 234 -15.51 -31.41 -4.03
C HIS A 234 -14.82 -30.47 -3.04
N PRO A 235 -15.15 -30.54 -1.74
CA PRO A 235 -14.60 -29.64 -0.74
C PRO A 235 -13.10 -29.85 -0.48
N GLU A 236 -12.54 -30.96 -0.92
CA GLU A 236 -11.11 -31.26 -0.86
C GLU A 236 -10.27 -30.49 -1.89
N ARG A 237 -10.92 -29.77 -2.80
CA ARG A 237 -10.27 -28.94 -3.81
C ARG A 237 -10.90 -27.56 -3.80
N MET A 238 -10.08 -26.53 -3.86
CA MET A 238 -10.59 -25.17 -3.83
C MET A 238 -9.87 -24.26 -4.83
N VAL A 239 -10.59 -23.25 -5.28
CA VAL A 239 -10.06 -22.09 -5.99
C VAL A 239 -10.11 -20.93 -5.01
N LEU A 240 -8.99 -20.28 -4.77
CA LEU A 240 -8.88 -19.09 -3.95
C LEU A 240 -8.98 -17.84 -4.85
N LEU A 241 -9.79 -16.89 -4.47
CA LEU A 241 -9.79 -15.53 -4.99
C LEU A 241 -9.35 -14.61 -3.89
N SER A 242 -8.33 -13.83 -4.13
CA SER A 242 -7.72 -12.97 -3.14
C SER A 242 -7.51 -11.54 -3.64
N ALA A 243 -7.54 -10.59 -2.73
CA ALA A 243 -7.21 -9.18 -2.91
C ALA A 243 -6.94 -8.59 -1.53
N HIS A 244 -6.10 -7.57 -1.41
CA HIS A 244 -5.83 -6.97 -0.12
C HIS A 244 -6.71 -5.75 0.17
N TYR A 245 -6.96 -5.47 1.45
CA TYR A 245 -7.82 -4.36 1.85
C TYR A 245 -7.15 -3.34 2.78
N ASP A 246 -5.92 -3.55 3.20
CA ASP A 246 -5.06 -2.49 3.72
C ASP A 246 -4.63 -1.57 2.57
N SER A 247 -4.16 -0.38 2.85
CA SER A 247 -3.80 0.55 1.78
C SER A 247 -2.95 1.71 2.23
N TYR A 248 -2.11 2.16 1.31
CA TYR A 248 -1.52 3.49 1.36
C TYR A 248 -2.45 4.52 0.73
N PHE A 249 -2.37 5.76 1.19
CA PHE A 249 -3.18 6.89 0.71
C PHE A 249 -4.68 6.56 0.66
N SER A 250 -5.38 6.97 -0.40
CA SER A 250 -6.83 6.73 -0.51
C SER A 250 -7.18 5.26 -0.73
N GLY A 251 -6.24 4.48 -1.26
CA GLY A 251 -6.42 3.05 -1.51
C GLY A 251 -7.50 2.70 -2.53
N PHE A 252 -7.99 3.67 -3.34
CA PHE A 252 -9.10 3.36 -4.24
C PHE A 252 -8.72 2.36 -5.32
N GLN A 253 -7.58 2.57 -5.99
CA GLN A 253 -7.06 1.68 -7.00
C GLN A 253 -6.33 0.49 -6.35
N ASP A 254 -5.53 0.78 -5.35
CA ASP A 254 -4.65 -0.13 -4.63
C ASP A 254 -5.09 -0.27 -3.17
N ASP A 255 -5.97 -1.22 -2.75
CA ASP A 255 -6.51 -2.23 -3.67
C ASP A 255 -8.03 -2.39 -3.49
N ASN A 256 -8.75 -1.28 -3.13
CA ASN A 256 -10.20 -1.32 -2.92
C ASN A 256 -10.95 -1.85 -4.13
N THR A 257 -10.48 -1.52 -5.35
CA THR A 257 -11.17 -1.95 -6.59
C THR A 257 -11.01 -3.43 -6.85
N ALA A 258 -9.90 -4.06 -6.46
CA ALA A 258 -9.73 -5.49 -6.58
C ALA A 258 -10.60 -6.25 -5.56
N VAL A 259 -10.60 -5.80 -4.29
CA VAL A 259 -11.52 -6.36 -3.29
C VAL A 259 -12.96 -6.25 -3.77
N ALA A 260 -13.37 -5.08 -4.23
CA ALA A 260 -14.74 -4.86 -4.71
C ALA A 260 -15.08 -5.68 -5.96
N MET A 261 -14.13 -5.90 -6.86
CA MET A 261 -14.27 -6.80 -8.01
C MET A 261 -14.47 -8.25 -7.56
N MET A 262 -13.66 -8.72 -6.59
CA MET A 262 -13.79 -10.04 -6.00
C MET A 262 -15.18 -10.27 -5.39
N PHE A 263 -15.70 -9.29 -4.64
CA PHE A 263 -17.07 -9.33 -4.09
C PHE A 263 -18.15 -9.28 -5.19
N GLY A 264 -17.94 -8.50 -6.25
CA GLY A 264 -18.80 -8.47 -7.43
C GLY A 264 -18.87 -9.82 -8.13
N ILE A 265 -17.76 -10.55 -8.22
CA ILE A 265 -17.71 -11.92 -8.72
C ILE A 265 -18.53 -12.85 -7.81
N ALA A 266 -18.35 -12.77 -6.49
CA ALA A 266 -19.12 -13.57 -5.53
C ALA A 266 -20.63 -13.34 -5.69
N LYS A 267 -21.07 -12.06 -5.71
CA LYS A 267 -22.45 -11.65 -5.95
C LYS A 267 -22.99 -12.25 -7.24
N THR A 268 -22.26 -12.06 -8.34
CA THR A 268 -22.65 -12.53 -9.67
C THR A 268 -22.85 -14.05 -9.72
N LEU A 269 -21.93 -14.81 -9.11
CA LEU A 269 -22.02 -16.26 -9.08
C LEU A 269 -23.23 -16.75 -8.25
N ILE A 270 -23.46 -16.16 -7.10
CA ILE A 270 -24.58 -16.49 -6.21
C ILE A 270 -25.91 -16.18 -6.88
N GLU A 271 -26.09 -14.97 -7.43
CA GLU A 271 -27.33 -14.54 -8.08
C GLU A 271 -27.63 -15.31 -9.38
N SER A 272 -26.58 -15.80 -10.05
CA SER A 272 -26.73 -16.67 -11.20
C SER A 272 -27.12 -18.11 -10.85
N GLY A 273 -27.11 -18.44 -9.55
CA GLY A 273 -27.38 -19.82 -9.10
C GLY A 273 -26.25 -20.78 -9.44
N PHE A 274 -25.03 -20.30 -9.63
CA PHE A 274 -23.86 -21.10 -9.95
C PHE A 274 -23.58 -22.13 -8.85
N LYS A 275 -23.32 -23.36 -9.24
CA LYS A 275 -22.97 -24.46 -8.33
C LYS A 275 -21.59 -24.99 -8.72
N PRO A 276 -20.54 -24.59 -8.04
CA PRO A 276 -19.18 -24.97 -8.38
C PRO A 276 -18.91 -26.46 -8.14
N ASN A 277 -18.01 -27.04 -8.92
CA ASN A 277 -17.50 -28.39 -8.62
C ASN A 277 -16.51 -28.34 -7.45
N ASN A 278 -15.57 -27.39 -7.47
CA ASN A 278 -14.63 -27.16 -6.38
C ASN A 278 -15.11 -25.97 -5.53
N THR A 279 -14.84 -25.98 -4.25
CA THR A 279 -15.16 -24.80 -3.39
C THR A 279 -14.45 -23.56 -3.91
N ILE A 280 -15.15 -22.44 -3.94
CA ILE A 280 -14.57 -21.13 -4.27
C ILE A 280 -14.47 -20.34 -2.98
N VAL A 281 -13.26 -20.01 -2.58
CA VAL A 281 -12.96 -19.19 -1.39
C VAL A 281 -12.66 -17.77 -1.84
N PHE A 282 -13.28 -16.80 -1.17
CA PHE A 282 -13.02 -15.37 -1.34
C PHE A 282 -12.32 -14.87 -0.08
N CYS A 283 -11.16 -14.28 -0.22
CA CYS A 283 -10.36 -13.82 0.92
C CYS A 283 -9.89 -12.37 0.71
N ALA A 284 -10.41 -11.47 1.53
CA ALA A 284 -9.86 -10.12 1.65
C ALA A 284 -8.68 -10.20 2.62
N MET A 285 -7.47 -10.06 2.08
CA MET A 285 -6.22 -10.17 2.80
C MET A 285 -5.91 -8.85 3.51
N ALA A 286 -5.40 -8.94 4.72
CA ALA A 286 -4.80 -7.84 5.46
C ALA A 286 -3.28 -7.87 5.28
N ALA A 287 -2.61 -6.77 5.63
CA ALA A 287 -1.16 -6.70 5.72
C ALA A 287 -0.45 -7.21 4.43
N GLU A 288 -0.93 -6.75 3.28
CA GLU A 288 -0.24 -6.93 2.00
C GLU A 288 0.86 -5.92 1.87
N GLU A 289 0.53 -4.65 2.05
CA GLU A 289 1.44 -3.52 1.89
C GLU A 289 2.55 -3.50 2.96
N TRP A 290 2.28 -4.12 4.09
CA TRP A 290 3.18 -4.18 5.24
C TRP A 290 2.75 -5.24 6.25
N GLY A 291 3.74 -5.86 6.87
CA GLY A 291 3.47 -6.88 7.91
C GLY A 291 4.34 -6.73 9.13
N VAL A 292 5.59 -7.17 9.09
CA VAL A 292 6.48 -7.23 10.24
C VAL A 292 7.83 -6.62 9.90
N VAL A 293 8.25 -5.63 10.70
CA VAL A 293 9.56 -4.98 10.56
C VAL A 293 10.68 -6.00 10.67
N ASP A 294 11.70 -5.86 9.82
CA ASP A 294 12.88 -6.73 9.77
C ASP A 294 12.55 -8.20 9.48
N SER A 295 11.38 -8.47 8.92
CA SER A 295 10.96 -9.80 8.48
C SER A 295 11.23 -10.01 7.00
N ASN A 296 11.48 -11.26 6.60
CA ASN A 296 11.50 -11.64 5.18
C ASN A 296 10.09 -11.61 4.55
N PHE A 297 9.05 -11.41 5.34
CA PHE A 297 7.64 -11.38 4.97
C PHE A 297 7.00 -10.05 5.34
N ASP A 298 7.72 -8.97 5.20
CA ASP A 298 7.22 -7.63 5.44
C ASP A 298 6.19 -7.20 4.38
N TRP A 299 6.21 -7.82 3.22
CA TRP A 299 5.21 -7.67 2.16
C TRP A 299 4.36 -8.95 2.06
N SER A 300 3.03 -8.81 1.93
CA SER A 300 2.08 -9.93 1.84
C SER A 300 2.05 -10.86 3.07
N THR A 301 2.35 -10.31 4.24
CA THR A 301 2.34 -11.05 5.51
C THR A 301 1.00 -11.73 5.78
N GLY A 302 -0.12 -11.04 5.51
CA GLY A 302 -1.46 -11.61 5.72
C GLY A 302 -1.74 -12.84 4.86
N ALA A 303 -1.27 -12.86 3.61
CA ALA A 303 -1.42 -14.01 2.73
C ALA A 303 -0.62 -15.21 3.24
N TYR A 304 0.62 -14.99 3.69
CA TYR A 304 1.43 -16.04 4.31
C TYR A 304 0.74 -16.61 5.55
N GLU A 305 0.32 -15.76 6.47
CA GLU A 305 -0.34 -16.17 7.73
C GLU A 305 -1.68 -16.88 7.47
N GLN A 306 -2.42 -16.49 6.44
CA GLN A 306 -3.67 -17.14 6.06
C GLN A 306 -3.46 -18.62 5.72
N ILE A 307 -2.43 -18.92 4.96
CA ILE A 307 -2.17 -20.26 4.43
C ILE A 307 -1.40 -21.13 5.44
N PHE A 308 -0.37 -20.56 6.08
CA PHE A 308 0.55 -21.38 6.89
C PHE A 308 0.23 -21.40 8.38
N THR A 309 -0.54 -20.41 8.86
CA THR A 309 -0.90 -20.32 10.29
C THR A 309 -2.39 -20.55 10.51
N ALA A 310 -3.26 -19.80 9.82
CA ALA A 310 -4.69 -19.88 10.05
C ALA A 310 -5.34 -21.12 9.39
N HIS A 311 -4.91 -21.46 8.19
CA HIS A 311 -5.48 -22.56 7.40
C HIS A 311 -4.41 -23.49 6.80
N PRO A 312 -3.53 -24.10 7.60
CA PRO A 312 -2.50 -25.00 7.08
C PRO A 312 -3.10 -26.21 6.33
N GLU A 313 -4.36 -26.54 6.58
CA GLU A 313 -5.08 -27.58 5.86
C GLU A 313 -5.45 -27.18 4.41
N TRP A 314 -5.25 -25.92 4.01
CA TRP A 314 -5.43 -25.47 2.62
C TRP A 314 -4.25 -25.88 1.73
N VAL A 315 -3.09 -26.09 2.31
CA VAL A 315 -1.91 -26.56 1.58
C VAL A 315 -2.22 -27.88 0.85
N GLY A 316 -2.00 -27.90 -0.45
CA GLY A 316 -2.33 -29.02 -1.32
C GLY A 316 -3.81 -29.16 -1.72
N LYS A 317 -4.72 -28.34 -1.18
CA LYS A 317 -6.12 -28.26 -1.61
C LYS A 317 -6.40 -27.12 -2.57
N VAL A 318 -5.69 -26.00 -2.45
CA VAL A 318 -5.78 -24.87 -3.37
C VAL A 318 -5.19 -25.29 -4.71
N ILE A 319 -6.03 -25.40 -5.73
CA ILE A 319 -5.63 -25.81 -7.08
C ILE A 319 -5.36 -24.62 -8.00
N ALA A 320 -5.82 -23.45 -7.61
CA ALA A 320 -5.54 -22.16 -8.24
C ALA A 320 -5.79 -21.04 -7.25
N ASP A 321 -4.95 -20.04 -7.27
CA ASP A 321 -5.18 -18.74 -6.65
C ASP A 321 -5.30 -17.69 -7.77
N LEU A 322 -6.35 -16.88 -7.68
CA LEU A 322 -6.59 -15.73 -8.53
C LEU A 322 -6.45 -14.49 -7.66
N ASN A 323 -5.23 -14.01 -7.53
CA ASN A 323 -4.96 -12.74 -6.86
C ASN A 323 -5.29 -11.59 -7.80
N PHE A 324 -6.14 -10.68 -7.34
CA PHE A 324 -6.50 -9.47 -8.05
C PHE A 324 -5.69 -8.31 -7.50
N GLU A 325 -5.18 -7.49 -8.41
CA GLU A 325 -4.31 -6.34 -8.08
C GLU A 325 -4.55 -5.22 -9.08
N LEU A 326 -4.78 -4.00 -8.60
CA LEU A 326 -4.84 -2.78 -9.40
C LEU A 326 -5.74 -2.88 -10.67
N PRO A 327 -6.97 -3.43 -10.62
CA PRO A 327 -7.75 -3.69 -11.82
C PRO A 327 -8.32 -2.45 -12.50
N ALA A 328 -8.36 -1.30 -11.80
CA ALA A 328 -8.97 -0.07 -12.29
C ALA A 328 -7.91 0.95 -12.71
N LEU A 329 -7.54 0.94 -13.97
CA LEU A 329 -6.59 1.89 -14.56
C LEU A 329 -7.33 2.96 -15.37
N ALA A 330 -7.10 4.25 -15.05
CA ALA A 330 -7.71 5.38 -15.76
C ALA A 330 -7.34 5.43 -17.26
N HIS A 331 -6.14 4.98 -17.61
CA HIS A 331 -5.57 5.04 -18.97
C HIS A 331 -5.22 3.66 -19.53
N GLY A 332 -5.54 2.60 -18.82
CA GLY A 332 -5.28 1.22 -19.25
C GLY A 332 -6.45 0.67 -20.06
N THR A 333 -6.15 0.03 -21.17
CA THR A 333 -7.14 -0.68 -22.00
C THR A 333 -7.06 -2.19 -21.89
N ARG A 334 -6.08 -2.72 -21.13
CA ARG A 334 -5.81 -4.15 -21.03
C ARG A 334 -5.40 -4.53 -19.61
N ALA A 335 -6.10 -5.50 -19.04
CA ALA A 335 -5.62 -6.23 -17.88
C ALA A 335 -4.47 -7.17 -18.28
N ARG A 336 -3.51 -7.39 -17.37
CA ARG A 336 -2.48 -8.41 -17.52
C ARG A 336 -2.74 -9.55 -16.55
N ILE A 337 -2.52 -10.77 -17.00
CA ILE A 337 -2.52 -11.94 -16.14
C ILE A 337 -1.08 -12.42 -16.09
N ARG A 338 -0.53 -12.53 -14.89
CA ARG A 338 0.73 -13.23 -14.64
C ARG A 338 0.40 -14.61 -14.09
N CYS A 339 1.01 -15.64 -14.67
CA CYS A 339 0.89 -17.00 -14.16
C CYS A 339 2.23 -17.40 -13.55
N CYS A 340 2.22 -17.80 -12.30
CA CYS A 340 3.35 -18.41 -11.64
C CYS A 340 3.10 -19.93 -11.60
N TYR A 341 4.09 -20.70 -12.00
CA TYR A 341 4.11 -22.15 -11.91
C TYR A 341 5.24 -22.56 -10.98
N GLU A 342 4.94 -23.42 -10.03
CA GLU A 342 5.96 -24.16 -9.29
C GLU A 342 6.25 -25.51 -9.99
#